data_a054583e4f49d281661a009c93833fac
#
_entry.id   a054583e4f49d281661a009c93833fac
#
_cell.length_a   1.000
_cell.length_b   1.000
_cell.length_c   1.000
_cell.angle_alpha   90.00
_cell.angle_beta   90.00
_cell.angle_gamma   90.00
#
_symmetry.space_group_name_H-M   'P 1'
#
loop_
_entity.id
_entity.type
_entity.pdbx_description
1 polymer ?
#
loop_
_entity_poly.entity_id
_entity_poly.type
_entity_poly.pdbx_seq_one_letter_code
_entity_poly.pdbx_strand_id
1 'polypeptide(L)'
;EAGVMSDDNEIVALANMRADSIVKDAQKAADELNGKARETAREVQTGALQYTQNMLEGLEYMYSTIIKEEKEYFNSVLEKLKEGHKQIVADKQEIDMQLNAGIRTGRRKEDFEKKEEPAEE
;
A
#
# COMPACT_ATOMS: atom_id res chain seq x y z
N GLU A 1 -60.93 63.42 14.47
CA GLU A 1 -60.01 63.23 13.33
C GLU A 1 -58.58 62.99 13.80
N ALA A 2 -58.11 63.72 14.83
CA ALA A 2 -56.76 63.52 15.37
C ALA A 2 -56.59 62.13 16.02
N GLY A 3 -57.64 61.59 16.64
CA GLY A 3 -57.62 60.21 17.20
C GLY A 3 -57.61 59.15 16.14
N VAL A 4 -58.31 59.36 15.04
CA VAL A 4 -58.28 58.43 13.88
C VAL A 4 -56.91 58.42 13.20
N MET A 5 -56.27 59.58 13.02
CA MET A 5 -54.93 59.68 12.49
C MET A 5 -53.89 59.05 13.40
N SER A 6 -54.05 59.23 14.72
CA SER A 6 -53.18 58.60 15.72
C SER A 6 -53.32 57.07 15.70
N ASP A 7 -54.57 56.56 15.61
CA ASP A 7 -54.83 55.13 15.51
C ASP A 7 -54.28 54.56 14.20
N ASP A 8 -54.44 55.25 13.07
CA ASP A 8 -53.87 54.86 11.79
C ASP A 8 -52.34 54.83 11.85
N ASN A 9 -51.73 55.83 12.48
CA ASN A 9 -50.27 55.87 12.67
C ASN A 9 -49.78 54.76 13.59
N GLU A 10 -50.56 54.44 14.63
CA GLU A 10 -50.26 53.32 15.52
C GLU A 10 -50.34 51.98 14.78
N ILE A 11 -51.35 51.82 13.94
CA ILE A 11 -51.55 50.61 13.15
C ILE A 11 -50.40 50.45 12.16
N VAL A 12 -49.97 51.51 11.50
CA VAL A 12 -48.84 51.51 10.57
C VAL A 12 -47.53 51.21 11.33
N ALA A 13 -47.34 51.82 12.49
CA ALA A 13 -46.17 51.57 13.32
C ALA A 13 -46.11 50.09 13.78
N LEU A 14 -47.22 49.53 14.22
CA LEU A 14 -47.32 48.12 14.61
C LEU A 14 -47.07 47.20 13.42
N ALA A 15 -47.59 47.52 12.25
CA ALA A 15 -47.40 46.74 11.04
C ALA A 15 -45.92 46.77 10.63
N ASN A 16 -45.23 47.91 10.71
CA ASN A 16 -43.83 48.03 10.44
C ASN A 16 -42.98 47.25 11.45
N MET A 17 -43.34 47.30 12.74
CA MET A 17 -42.66 46.53 13.76
C MET A 17 -42.82 45.01 13.55
N ARG A 18 -43.99 44.57 13.14
CA ARG A 18 -44.23 43.16 12.80
C ARG A 18 -43.46 42.74 11.58
N ALA A 19 -43.42 43.58 10.55
CA ALA A 19 -42.68 43.32 9.34
C ALA A 19 -41.18 43.20 9.65
N ASP A 20 -40.65 44.12 10.44
CA ASP A 20 -39.24 44.09 10.86
C ASP A 20 -38.95 42.83 11.69
N SER A 21 -39.86 42.46 12.60
CA SER A 21 -39.71 41.25 13.40
C SER A 21 -39.71 39.99 12.53
N ILE A 22 -40.63 39.93 11.56
CA ILE A 22 -40.70 38.79 10.62
C ILE A 22 -39.40 38.71 9.80
N VAL A 23 -38.91 39.82 9.30
CA VAL A 23 -37.66 39.84 8.54
C VAL A 23 -36.48 39.40 9.40
N LYS A 24 -36.37 39.91 10.64
CA LYS A 24 -35.33 39.53 11.58
C LYS A 24 -35.40 38.01 11.92
N ASP A 25 -36.58 37.52 12.19
CA ASP A 25 -36.77 36.08 12.48
C ASP A 25 -36.44 35.22 11.28
N ALA A 26 -36.84 35.64 10.08
CA ALA A 26 -36.52 34.94 8.86
C ALA A 26 -35.00 34.98 8.59
N GLN A 27 -34.35 36.09 8.81
CA GLN A 27 -32.90 36.22 8.66
C GLN A 27 -32.16 35.31 9.65
N LYS A 28 -32.60 35.32 10.90
CA LYS A 28 -32.04 34.44 11.93
C LYS A 28 -32.21 32.97 11.57
N ALA A 29 -33.39 32.57 11.13
CA ALA A 29 -33.65 31.21 10.70
C ALA A 29 -32.80 30.81 9.50
N ALA A 30 -32.64 31.73 8.53
CA ALA A 30 -31.78 31.50 7.38
C ALA A 30 -30.31 31.34 7.78
N ASP A 31 -29.83 32.18 8.68
CA ASP A 31 -28.44 32.12 9.17
C ASP A 31 -28.19 30.82 9.95
N GLU A 32 -29.13 30.41 10.78
CA GLU A 32 -29.07 29.12 11.51
C GLU A 32 -29.07 27.94 10.54
N LEU A 33 -29.92 27.98 9.54
CA LEU A 33 -30.01 26.91 8.53
C LEU A 33 -28.73 26.83 7.71
N ASN A 34 -28.20 27.98 7.28
CA ASN A 34 -26.93 28.04 6.56
C ASN A 34 -25.77 27.56 7.41
N GLY A 35 -25.74 27.91 8.70
CA GLY A 35 -24.75 27.45 9.65
C GLY A 35 -24.78 25.94 9.80
N LYS A 36 -25.97 25.36 9.99
CA LYS A 36 -26.16 23.91 10.08
C LYS A 36 -25.77 23.20 8.80
N ALA A 37 -26.15 23.75 7.66
CA ALA A 37 -25.79 23.18 6.36
C ALA A 37 -24.28 23.14 6.16
N ARG A 38 -23.58 24.20 6.52
CA ARG A 38 -22.12 24.26 6.44
C ARG A 38 -21.46 23.27 7.39
N GLU A 39 -21.97 23.18 8.61
CA GLU A 39 -21.47 22.22 9.60
C GLU A 39 -21.65 20.79 9.11
N THR A 40 -22.86 20.44 8.64
CA THR A 40 -23.15 19.13 8.08
C THR A 40 -22.24 18.83 6.88
N ALA A 41 -22.03 19.78 5.98
CA ALA A 41 -21.15 19.63 4.84
C ALA A 41 -19.71 19.34 5.28
N ARG A 42 -19.23 20.03 6.30
CA ARG A 42 -17.89 19.80 6.88
C ARG A 42 -17.78 18.41 7.50
N GLU A 43 -18.80 17.99 8.26
CA GLU A 43 -18.84 16.68 8.87
C GLU A 43 -18.81 15.57 7.82
N VAL A 44 -19.61 15.71 6.76
CA VAL A 44 -19.63 14.75 5.65
C VAL A 44 -18.28 14.70 4.96
N GLN A 45 -17.69 15.85 4.68
CA GLN A 45 -16.38 15.94 4.05
C GLN A 45 -15.30 15.32 4.93
N THR A 46 -15.29 15.65 6.22
CA THR A 46 -14.33 15.10 7.19
C THR A 46 -14.50 13.59 7.31
N GLY A 47 -15.75 13.12 7.38
CA GLY A 47 -16.05 11.69 7.42
C GLY A 47 -15.56 10.96 6.17
N ALA A 48 -15.77 11.55 4.99
CA ALA A 48 -15.31 10.99 3.73
C ALA A 48 -13.77 10.94 3.66
N LEU A 49 -13.11 12.00 4.10
CA LEU A 49 -11.64 12.05 4.15
C LEU A 49 -11.10 11.02 5.16
N GLN A 50 -11.73 10.90 6.31
CA GLN A 50 -11.34 9.92 7.32
C GLN A 50 -11.50 8.49 6.80
N TYR A 51 -12.60 8.21 6.11
CA TYR A 51 -12.83 6.92 5.48
C TYR A 51 -11.75 6.61 4.43
N THR A 52 -11.44 7.60 3.59
CA THR A 52 -10.42 7.47 2.56
C THR A 52 -9.04 7.23 3.18
N GLN A 53 -8.71 7.96 4.24
CA GLN A 53 -7.46 7.78 4.98
C GLN A 53 -7.35 6.37 5.53
N ASN A 54 -8.41 5.87 6.16
CA ASN A 54 -8.45 4.52 6.72
C ASN A 54 -8.26 3.46 5.62
N MET A 55 -8.89 3.65 4.45
CA MET A 55 -8.70 2.76 3.31
C MET A 55 -7.25 2.77 2.81
N LEU A 56 -6.66 3.97 2.68
CA LEU A 56 -5.27 4.11 2.24
C LEU A 56 -4.29 3.49 3.23
N GLU A 57 -4.52 3.66 4.52
CA GLU A 57 -3.72 3.02 5.57
C GLU A 57 -3.81 1.49 5.49
N GLY A 58 -5.01 0.97 5.26
CA GLY A 58 -5.21 -0.48 5.07
C GLY A 58 -4.48 -1.01 3.84
N LEU A 59 -4.52 -0.27 2.73
CA LEU A 59 -3.80 -0.62 1.51
C LEU A 59 -2.29 -0.53 1.71
N GLU A 60 -1.81 0.51 2.38
CA GLU A 60 -0.40 0.66 2.71
C GLU A 60 0.11 -0.52 3.54
N TYR A 61 -0.65 -0.90 4.57
CA TYR A 61 -0.33 -2.06 5.40
C TYR A 61 -0.28 -3.35 4.56
N MET A 62 -1.26 -3.54 3.69
CA MET A 62 -1.31 -4.71 2.82
C MET A 62 -0.11 -4.78 1.89
N TYR A 63 0.23 -3.67 1.22
CA TYR A 63 1.39 -3.60 0.34
C TYR A 63 2.69 -3.85 1.10
N SER A 64 2.87 -3.22 2.25
CA SER A 64 4.10 -3.39 3.04
C SER A 64 4.25 -4.83 3.54
N THR A 65 3.15 -5.48 3.91
CA THR A 65 3.14 -6.88 4.32
C THR A 65 3.52 -7.80 3.17
N ILE A 66 2.94 -7.59 1.98
CA ILE A 66 3.27 -8.37 0.78
C ILE A 66 4.74 -8.19 0.41
N ILE A 67 5.23 -6.96 0.42
CA ILE A 67 6.64 -6.67 0.11
C ILE A 67 7.56 -7.42 1.09
N LYS A 68 7.24 -7.39 2.38
CA LYS A 68 8.02 -8.09 3.40
C LYS A 68 8.02 -9.59 3.18
N GLU A 69 6.84 -10.19 2.96
CA GLU A 69 6.70 -11.62 2.72
C GLU A 69 7.44 -12.05 1.46
N GLU A 70 7.34 -11.29 0.38
CA GLU A 70 8.04 -11.57 -0.86
C GLU A 70 9.55 -11.47 -0.70
N LYS A 71 10.05 -10.50 0.04
CA LYS A 71 11.48 -10.38 0.37
C LYS A 71 11.97 -11.59 1.15
N GLU A 72 11.23 -12.03 2.15
CA GLU A 72 11.56 -13.20 2.96
C GLU A 72 11.57 -14.45 2.09
N TYR A 73 10.59 -14.59 1.22
CA TYR A 73 10.52 -15.70 0.28
C TYR A 73 11.71 -15.71 -0.69
N PHE A 74 12.00 -14.57 -1.30
CA PHE A 74 13.15 -14.44 -2.21
C PHE A 74 14.48 -14.72 -1.51
N ASN A 75 14.63 -14.23 -0.30
CA ASN A 75 15.84 -14.49 0.49
C ASN A 75 15.98 -15.98 0.80
N SER A 76 14.88 -16.65 1.13
CA SER A 76 14.87 -18.08 1.38
C SER A 76 15.25 -18.88 0.11
N VAL A 77 14.67 -18.53 -1.03
CA VAL A 77 15.00 -19.13 -2.32
C VAL A 77 16.46 -18.88 -2.69
N LEU A 78 16.92 -17.64 -2.50
CA LEU A 78 18.30 -17.28 -2.79
C LEU A 78 19.30 -18.08 -1.94
N GLU A 79 19.01 -18.25 -0.66
CA GLU A 79 19.85 -19.09 0.22
C GLU A 79 19.90 -20.54 -0.22
N LYS A 80 18.74 -21.11 -0.60
CA LYS A 80 18.69 -22.47 -1.14
C LYS A 80 19.50 -22.60 -2.44
N LEU A 81 19.41 -21.60 -3.31
CA LEU A 81 20.20 -21.58 -4.54
C LEU A 81 21.70 -21.47 -4.25
N LYS A 82 22.08 -20.66 -3.28
CA LYS A 82 23.49 -20.54 -2.85
C LYS A 82 24.00 -21.85 -2.26
N GLU A 83 23.20 -22.52 -1.44
CA GLU A 83 23.54 -23.82 -0.89
C GLU A 83 23.72 -24.86 -2.00
N GLY A 84 22.77 -24.92 -2.94
CA GLY A 84 22.84 -25.81 -4.08
C GLY A 84 24.06 -25.53 -4.95
N HIS A 85 24.35 -24.27 -5.23
CA HIS A 85 25.53 -23.87 -5.97
C HIS A 85 26.81 -24.29 -5.27
N LYS A 86 26.91 -24.04 -3.97
CA LYS A 86 28.06 -24.45 -3.15
C LYS A 86 28.27 -25.96 -3.21
N GLN A 87 27.19 -26.73 -3.13
CA GLN A 87 27.26 -28.18 -3.22
C GLN A 87 27.73 -28.63 -4.60
N ILE A 88 27.25 -28.02 -5.67
CA ILE A 88 27.68 -28.31 -7.03
C ILE A 88 29.18 -28.02 -7.22
N VAL A 89 29.65 -26.89 -6.70
CA VAL A 89 31.07 -26.53 -6.75
C VAL A 89 31.92 -27.58 -6.03
N ALA A 90 31.48 -28.00 -4.85
CA ALA A 90 32.18 -29.04 -4.07
C ALA A 90 32.20 -30.38 -4.81
N ASP A 91 31.07 -30.80 -5.37
CA ASP A 91 30.94 -32.04 -6.13
C ASP A 91 31.81 -32.01 -7.38
N LYS A 92 31.83 -30.87 -8.07
CA LYS A 92 32.68 -30.66 -9.24
C LYS A 92 34.14 -30.80 -8.89
N GLN A 93 34.60 -30.19 -7.80
CA GLN A 93 35.96 -30.30 -7.33
C GLN A 93 36.33 -31.77 -7.01
N GLU A 94 35.43 -32.48 -6.36
CA GLU A 94 35.63 -33.91 -6.05
C GLU A 94 35.75 -34.74 -7.33
N ILE A 95 34.88 -34.50 -8.31
CA ILE A 95 34.93 -35.19 -9.60
C ILE A 95 36.25 -34.85 -10.34
N ASP A 96 36.65 -33.58 -10.34
CA ASP A 96 37.93 -33.15 -10.94
C ASP A 96 39.09 -33.89 -10.30
N MET A 97 39.11 -34.06 -8.98
CA MET A 97 40.13 -34.82 -8.27
C MET A 97 40.11 -36.31 -8.65
N GLN A 98 38.89 -36.92 -8.73
CA GLN A 98 38.73 -38.31 -9.16
C GLN A 98 39.18 -38.52 -10.62
N LEU A 99 38.82 -37.57 -11.52
CA LEU A 99 39.25 -37.63 -12.91
C LEU A 99 40.77 -37.54 -13.01
N ASN A 100 41.41 -36.62 -12.28
CA ASN A 100 42.84 -36.51 -12.26
C ASN A 100 43.53 -37.78 -11.72
N ALA A 101 42.99 -38.38 -10.67
CA ALA A 101 43.44 -39.65 -10.15
C ALA A 101 43.22 -40.79 -11.15
N GLY A 102 42.03 -40.81 -11.79
CA GLY A 102 41.73 -41.79 -12.84
C GLY A 102 42.59 -41.65 -14.07
N ILE A 103 42.88 -40.41 -14.50
CA ILE A 103 43.79 -40.15 -15.61
C ILE A 103 45.19 -40.67 -15.29
N ARG A 104 45.68 -40.42 -14.08
CA ARG A 104 46.97 -40.98 -13.65
C ARG A 104 46.97 -42.49 -13.65
N THR A 105 45.92 -43.10 -13.14
CA THR A 105 45.72 -44.53 -13.15
C THR A 105 45.56 -45.08 -14.56
N GLY A 106 44.80 -44.36 -15.40
CA GLY A 106 44.58 -44.70 -16.80
C GLY A 106 45.87 -44.59 -17.63
N ARG A 107 46.70 -43.61 -17.37
CA ARG A 107 48.02 -43.50 -18.00
C ARG A 107 48.88 -44.71 -17.68
N ARG A 108 48.89 -45.15 -16.45
CA ARG A 108 49.65 -46.33 -16.05
C ARG A 108 49.12 -47.58 -16.77
N LYS A 109 47.78 -47.72 -16.87
CA LYS A 109 47.18 -48.82 -17.61
C LYS A 109 47.46 -48.75 -19.10
N GLU A 110 47.34 -47.60 -19.68
CA GLU A 110 47.59 -47.37 -21.08
C GLU A 110 49.06 -47.62 -21.41
N ASP A 111 49.99 -47.14 -20.59
CA ASP A 111 51.41 -47.38 -20.77
C ASP A 111 51.73 -48.89 -20.64
N PHE A 112 51.04 -49.58 -19.76
CA PHE A 112 51.18 -51.01 -19.57
C PHE A 112 50.57 -51.77 -20.76
N GLU A 113 49.40 -51.40 -21.23
CA GLU A 113 48.74 -51.98 -22.40
C GLU A 113 49.54 -51.73 -23.67
N LYS A 114 50.09 -50.55 -23.87
CA LYS A 114 50.97 -50.25 -24.99
C LYS A 114 52.25 -51.08 -25.00
N LYS A 115 52.77 -51.46 -23.84
CA LYS A 115 53.91 -52.37 -23.73
C LYS A 115 53.55 -53.78 -24.07
N GLU A 116 52.32 -54.20 -23.87
CA GLU A 116 51.82 -55.54 -24.21
C GLU A 116 51.42 -55.69 -25.67
N GLU A 117 50.91 -54.63 -26.32
CA GLU A 117 50.52 -54.64 -27.73
C GLU A 117 51.59 -55.12 -28.69
N PRO A 118 52.87 -54.71 -28.61
CA PRO A 118 53.89 -55.20 -29.52
C PRO A 118 54.19 -56.67 -29.36
N ALA A 119 53.85 -57.28 -28.25
CA ALA A 119 54.08 -58.69 -28.00
C ALA A 119 53.03 -59.62 -28.64
N GLU A 120 51.83 -59.05 -28.99
CA GLU A 120 50.76 -59.78 -29.64
C GLU A 120 50.92 -59.80 -31.18
N GLU A 121 51.62 -58.86 -31.74
CA GLU A 121 51.95 -58.80 -33.15
C GLU A 121 53.16 -59.70 -33.51
#